data_f0605d522bbf412d5770e788dea52cdd
#
_entry.id   f0605d522bbf412d5770e788dea52cdd
#
_cell.length_a   1.000
_cell.length_b   1.000
_cell.length_c   1.000
_cell.angle_alpha   90.00
_cell.angle_beta   90.00
_cell.angle_gamma   90.00
#
_symmetry.space_group_name_H-M   'P 1'
#
loop_
_entity.id
_entity.type
_entity.pdbx_description
1 polymer ?
#
loop_
_entity_poly.entity_id
_entity_poly.type
_entity_poly.pdbx_seq_one_letter_code
_entity_poly.pdbx_strand_id
1 'polypeptide(L)'
;MSAGEITEAVRLHKVKRPGGVFWFDLHQIEQNSDGTWLRGPVGSPWGAPHDCGVLSVPVVVLLKVGRPWAAWWVGDPADQRLEIDVCLPPEVTEAGWRYVDLELDPVLHERDERVEIEDWDEYEEAYGNGWMTTDDATLARTTAERCAEVLRHGAEPWLSRGWQLLRQSR
;
A
#
# COMPACT_ATOMS: atom_id res chain seq x y z
N MET A 1 20.10 27.59 2.83
CA MET A 1 20.16 26.51 3.81
C MET A 1 18.89 25.71 3.65
N SER A 2 18.98 24.51 3.11
CA SER A 2 17.87 23.57 3.07
C SER A 2 17.59 23.17 4.52
N ALA A 3 16.40 23.49 5.04
CA ALA A 3 15.92 22.90 6.27
C ALA A 3 15.85 21.39 5.99
N GLY A 4 16.68 20.61 6.66
CA GLY A 4 16.61 19.17 6.59
C GLY A 4 15.19 18.77 7.01
N GLU A 5 14.42 18.19 6.09
CA GLU A 5 13.15 17.54 6.43
C GLU A 5 13.46 16.54 7.52
N ILE A 6 12.95 16.82 8.72
CA ILE A 6 12.95 15.83 9.81
C ILE A 6 11.92 14.80 9.40
N THR A 7 12.38 13.75 8.71
CA THR A 7 11.54 12.61 8.35
C THR A 7 11.36 11.76 9.60
N GLU A 8 10.13 11.68 10.08
CA GLU A 8 9.78 10.85 11.23
C GLU A 8 9.80 9.37 10.85
N ALA A 9 10.55 8.56 11.61
CA ALA A 9 10.55 7.11 11.43
C ALA A 9 9.18 6.54 11.87
N VAL A 10 8.57 5.73 11.02
CA VAL A 10 7.24 5.16 11.22
C VAL A 10 7.25 3.68 10.87
N ARG A 11 6.72 2.84 11.73
CA ARG A 11 6.48 1.44 11.41
C ARG A 11 5.06 1.25 10.88
N LEU A 12 4.95 0.62 9.71
CA LEU A 12 3.70 0.23 9.09
C LEU A 12 3.48 -1.27 9.32
N HIS A 13 2.34 -1.64 9.91
CA HIS A 13 1.93 -3.02 10.11
C HIS A 13 0.82 -3.38 9.13
N LYS A 14 1.09 -4.36 8.28
CA LYS A 14 0.12 -4.98 7.37
C LYS A 14 -0.28 -6.33 7.96
N VAL A 15 -1.54 -6.46 8.38
CA VAL A 15 -2.06 -7.68 8.98
C VAL A 15 -2.72 -8.54 7.92
N LYS A 16 -2.25 -9.77 7.76
CA LYS A 16 -2.88 -10.80 6.93
C LYS A 16 -3.59 -11.83 7.80
N ARG A 17 -4.76 -12.24 7.38
CA ARG A 17 -5.57 -13.26 8.07
C ARG A 17 -5.56 -14.56 7.27
N PRO A 18 -5.16 -15.68 7.87
CA PRO A 18 -4.64 -15.87 9.23
C PRO A 18 -3.12 -15.69 9.33
N GLY A 19 -2.44 -15.29 8.26
CA GLY A 19 -1.01 -15.37 8.05
C GLY A 19 -0.11 -14.51 8.97
N GLY A 20 -0.65 -13.62 9.77
CA GLY A 20 0.11 -12.81 10.73
C GLY A 20 0.44 -11.41 10.25
N VAL A 21 1.48 -10.80 10.84
CA VAL A 21 1.81 -9.39 10.65
C VAL A 21 3.09 -9.24 9.84
N PHE A 22 2.97 -8.48 8.74
CA PHE A 22 4.12 -7.92 8.02
C PHE A 22 4.35 -6.51 8.54
N TRP A 23 5.60 -6.12 8.68
CA TRP A 23 5.94 -4.75 9.09
C TRP A 23 7.04 -4.16 8.20
N PHE A 24 7.01 -2.84 8.07
CA PHE A 24 7.96 -2.07 7.27
C PHE A 24 8.40 -0.84 8.06
N ASP A 25 9.70 -0.61 8.16
CA ASP A 25 10.24 0.62 8.72
C ASP A 25 10.41 1.66 7.63
N LEU A 26 9.56 2.68 7.68
CA LEU A 26 9.43 3.72 6.68
C LEU A 26 9.67 5.10 7.31
N HIS A 27 9.60 6.15 6.51
CA HIS A 27 9.71 7.53 6.97
C HIS A 27 8.52 8.35 6.47
N GLN A 28 7.88 9.09 7.35
CA GLN A 28 6.87 10.05 6.93
C GLN A 28 7.54 11.24 6.25
N ILE A 29 7.13 11.54 5.03
CA ILE A 29 7.70 12.60 4.20
C ILE A 29 6.75 13.75 3.92
N GLU A 30 5.43 13.50 3.96
CA GLU A 30 4.42 14.49 3.66
C GLU A 30 3.10 14.11 4.34
N GLN A 31 2.29 15.12 4.63
CA GLN A 31 0.89 14.95 5.03
C GLN A 31 0.07 16.05 4.38
N ASN A 32 -1.00 15.68 3.68
CA ASN A 32 -1.87 16.60 2.96
C ASN A 32 -3.32 16.08 2.92
N SER A 33 -4.17 16.69 2.09
CA SER A 33 -5.58 16.26 1.94
C SER A 33 -5.76 14.84 1.40
N ASP A 34 -4.77 14.32 0.66
CA ASP A 34 -4.81 12.96 0.14
C ASP A 34 -4.50 11.92 1.21
N GLY A 35 -3.75 12.29 2.25
CA GLY A 35 -3.39 11.44 3.35
C GLY A 35 -1.96 11.66 3.86
N THR A 36 -1.41 10.62 4.48
CA THR A 36 -0.03 10.57 4.97
C THR A 36 0.83 9.78 3.99
N TRP A 37 1.92 10.40 3.57
CA TRP A 37 2.87 9.83 2.63
C TRP A 37 4.10 9.32 3.38
N LEU A 38 4.41 8.04 3.15
CA LEU A 38 5.59 7.38 3.71
C LEU A 38 6.55 7.00 2.59
N ARG A 39 7.84 6.95 2.90
CA ARG A 39 8.91 6.53 1.98
C ARG A 39 9.72 5.40 2.60
N GLY A 40 9.99 4.36 1.82
CA GLY A 40 10.95 3.31 2.11
C GLY A 40 12.06 3.31 1.06
N PRO A 41 13.23 3.90 1.32
CA PRO A 41 14.37 3.75 0.42
C PRO A 41 14.87 2.31 0.38
N VAL A 42 15.66 1.98 -0.64
CA VAL A 42 16.42 0.71 -0.67
C VAL A 42 17.19 0.55 0.65
N GLY A 43 17.13 -0.65 1.23
CA GLY A 43 17.75 -0.95 2.52
C GLY A 43 16.84 -0.73 3.72
N SER A 44 15.60 -0.24 3.55
CA SER A 44 14.64 -0.14 4.65
C SER A 44 14.29 -1.52 5.19
N PRO A 45 14.34 -1.75 6.51
CA PRO A 45 13.99 -3.03 7.10
C PRO A 45 12.51 -3.39 6.93
N TRP A 46 12.26 -4.66 6.72
CA TRP A 46 10.92 -5.25 6.77
C TRP A 46 10.95 -6.61 7.46
N GLY A 47 9.81 -7.06 7.93
CA GLY A 47 9.67 -8.39 8.52
C GLY A 47 8.31 -9.00 8.27
N ALA A 48 8.28 -10.32 8.37
CA ALA A 48 7.12 -11.17 8.26
C ALA A 48 7.18 -12.22 9.38
N PRO A 49 6.14 -13.04 9.62
CA PRO A 49 6.13 -14.00 10.73
C PRO A 49 7.32 -14.98 10.75
N HIS A 50 7.86 -15.34 9.58
CA HIS A 50 8.94 -16.32 9.44
C HIS A 50 10.08 -15.84 8.55
N ASP A 51 10.12 -14.54 8.22
CA ASP A 51 11.14 -13.97 7.34
C ASP A 51 11.39 -12.51 7.69
N CYS A 52 12.54 -11.99 7.31
CA CYS A 52 12.87 -10.59 7.42
C CYS A 52 13.96 -10.23 6.41
N GLY A 53 14.09 -8.95 6.12
CA GLY A 53 15.07 -8.48 5.17
C GLY A 53 15.09 -6.96 5.07
N VAL A 54 15.57 -6.50 3.94
CA VAL A 54 15.55 -5.09 3.57
C VAL A 54 14.93 -4.93 2.20
N LEU A 55 14.32 -3.76 1.94
CA LEU A 55 13.77 -3.44 0.63
C LEU A 55 14.90 -3.41 -0.41
N SER A 56 14.72 -4.16 -1.49
CA SER A 56 15.63 -4.15 -2.65
C SER A 56 15.31 -3.05 -3.66
N VAL A 57 14.13 -2.47 -3.57
CA VAL A 57 13.63 -1.37 -4.40
C VAL A 57 12.98 -0.31 -3.53
N PRO A 58 13.00 0.97 -3.94
CA PRO A 58 12.33 2.02 -3.18
C PRO A 58 10.82 1.89 -3.28
N VAL A 59 10.12 2.30 -2.23
CA VAL A 59 8.66 2.38 -2.20
C VAL A 59 8.19 3.74 -1.68
N VAL A 60 7.01 4.14 -2.12
CA VAL A 60 6.23 5.25 -1.54
C VAL A 60 4.86 4.71 -1.18
N VAL A 61 4.36 5.07 -0.02
CA VAL A 61 3.07 4.58 0.48
C VAL A 61 2.17 5.75 0.82
N LEU A 62 0.91 5.69 0.44
CA LEU A 62 -0.13 6.65 0.81
C LEU A 62 -1.18 5.96 1.69
N LEU A 63 -1.38 6.50 2.89
CA LEU A 63 -2.34 6.03 3.88
C LEU A 63 -3.30 7.15 4.26
N LYS A 64 -4.56 6.80 4.51
CA LYS A 64 -5.54 7.74 5.06
C LYS A 64 -6.51 7.03 5.99
N VAL A 65 -6.67 7.57 7.20
CA VAL A 65 -7.66 7.09 8.15
C VAL A 65 -9.06 7.11 7.52
N GLY A 66 -9.82 6.03 7.71
CA GLY A 66 -11.19 5.89 7.20
C GLY A 66 -11.31 5.47 5.73
N ARG A 67 -10.20 5.42 4.96
CA ARG A 67 -10.22 5.01 3.56
C ARG A 67 -9.86 3.52 3.44
N PRO A 68 -10.68 2.69 2.76
CA PRO A 68 -10.51 1.24 2.78
C PRO A 68 -9.45 0.73 1.79
N TRP A 69 -8.36 1.45 1.62
CA TRP A 69 -7.21 1.05 0.80
C TRP A 69 -5.95 1.84 1.15
N ALA A 70 -4.82 1.23 0.88
CA ALA A 70 -3.49 1.83 0.94
C ALA A 70 -2.82 1.72 -0.44
N ALA A 71 -2.12 2.74 -0.87
CA ALA A 71 -1.46 2.73 -2.18
C ALA A 71 0.06 2.63 -2.03
N TRP A 72 0.68 1.75 -2.84
CA TRP A 72 2.11 1.48 -2.87
C TRP A 72 2.68 1.69 -4.25
N TRP A 73 3.52 2.70 -4.42
CA TRP A 73 4.35 2.86 -5.61
C TRP A 73 5.65 2.08 -5.41
N VAL A 74 5.90 1.13 -6.29
CA VAL A 74 7.05 0.22 -6.21
C VAL A 74 8.03 0.54 -7.33
N GLY A 75 9.24 0.92 -6.97
CA GLY A 75 10.28 1.38 -7.90
C GLY A 75 11.14 0.25 -8.46
N ASP A 76 10.53 -0.91 -8.80
CA ASP A 76 11.24 -2.01 -9.44
C ASP A 76 11.61 -1.64 -10.88
N PRO A 77 12.90 -1.60 -11.26
CA PRO A 77 13.29 -1.28 -12.63
C PRO A 77 12.74 -2.22 -13.70
N ALA A 78 12.43 -3.45 -13.33
CA ALA A 78 11.83 -4.44 -14.24
C ALA A 78 10.33 -4.25 -14.40
N ASP A 79 9.65 -3.75 -13.37
CA ASP A 79 8.20 -3.58 -13.34
C ASP A 79 7.80 -2.47 -12.35
N GLN A 80 7.94 -1.22 -12.76
CA GLN A 80 7.41 -0.09 -11.98
C GLN A 80 5.90 -0.16 -11.96
N ARG A 81 5.32 -0.14 -10.76
CA ARG A 81 3.89 -0.32 -10.60
C ARG A 81 3.34 0.43 -9.39
N LEU A 82 2.06 0.70 -9.45
CA LEU A 82 1.25 1.13 -8.33
C LEU A 82 0.34 -0.02 -7.93
N GLU A 83 0.56 -0.55 -6.74
CA GLU A 83 -0.30 -1.56 -6.12
C GLU A 83 -1.22 -0.90 -5.10
N ILE A 84 -2.49 -1.23 -5.13
CA ILE A 84 -3.44 -0.81 -4.10
C ILE A 84 -3.78 -2.02 -3.26
N ASP A 85 -3.39 -1.99 -1.99
CA ASP A 85 -3.87 -2.94 -1.00
C ASP A 85 -5.29 -2.55 -0.58
N VAL A 86 -6.29 -3.29 -1.00
CA VAL A 86 -7.63 -3.13 -0.45
C VAL A 86 -7.63 -3.67 0.97
N CYS A 87 -8.12 -2.90 1.92
CA CYS A 87 -7.94 -3.19 3.34
C CYS A 87 -9.10 -2.66 4.18
N LEU A 88 -9.22 -3.14 5.41
CA LEU A 88 -9.96 -2.37 6.42
C LEU A 88 -9.25 -1.03 6.63
N PRO A 89 -10.00 0.07 6.87
CA PRO A 89 -9.40 1.40 6.93
C PRO A 89 -8.18 1.46 7.83
N PRO A 90 -7.05 2.02 7.34
CA PRO A 90 -5.86 2.20 8.14
C PRO A 90 -6.11 3.03 9.39
N GLU A 91 -5.42 2.68 10.45
CA GLU A 91 -5.49 3.37 11.74
C GLU A 91 -4.08 3.69 12.28
N VAL A 92 -4.00 4.77 13.03
CA VAL A 92 -2.78 5.16 13.75
C VAL A 92 -2.81 4.49 15.12
N THR A 93 -1.70 3.86 15.50
CA THR A 93 -1.50 3.21 16.79
C THR A 93 -0.25 3.78 17.48
N GLU A 94 0.00 3.42 18.74
CA GLU A 94 1.24 3.78 19.42
C GLU A 94 2.50 3.22 18.73
N ALA A 95 2.35 2.08 18.03
CA ALA A 95 3.44 1.44 17.30
C ALA A 95 3.62 1.96 15.86
N GLY A 96 2.80 2.91 15.41
CA GLY A 96 2.79 3.46 14.05
C GLY A 96 1.46 3.26 13.33
N TRP A 97 1.50 2.94 12.04
CA TRP A 97 0.32 2.65 11.24
C TRP A 97 0.00 1.15 11.20
N ARG A 98 -1.29 0.84 11.07
CA ARG A 98 -1.77 -0.53 10.94
C ARG A 98 -2.97 -0.59 10.01
N TYR A 99 -3.02 -1.62 9.15
CA TYR A 99 -4.23 -1.99 8.42
C TYR A 99 -4.34 -3.51 8.25
N VAL A 100 -5.56 -3.99 8.03
CA VAL A 100 -5.86 -5.40 7.75
C VAL A 100 -6.11 -5.55 6.26
N ASP A 101 -5.29 -6.36 5.61
CA ASP A 101 -5.37 -6.70 4.19
C ASP A 101 -6.65 -7.52 3.91
N LEU A 102 -7.34 -7.19 2.84
CA LEU A 102 -8.53 -7.90 2.34
C LEU A 102 -8.28 -8.61 0.99
N GLU A 103 -7.02 -8.91 0.71
CA GLU A 103 -6.49 -9.76 -0.37
C GLU A 103 -6.49 -9.15 -1.78
N LEU A 104 -7.57 -8.48 -2.22
CA LEU A 104 -7.61 -7.93 -3.59
C LEU A 104 -6.69 -6.75 -3.78
N ASP A 105 -5.88 -6.79 -4.86
CA ASP A 105 -4.91 -5.75 -5.20
C ASP A 105 -5.15 -5.22 -6.62
N PRO A 106 -5.80 -4.06 -6.78
CA PRO A 106 -5.75 -3.32 -8.03
C PRO A 106 -4.33 -2.83 -8.32
N VAL A 107 -3.79 -3.19 -9.49
CA VAL A 107 -2.42 -2.87 -9.90
C VAL A 107 -2.42 -2.12 -11.21
N LEU A 108 -1.67 -1.02 -11.27
CA LEU A 108 -1.33 -0.29 -12.49
C LEU A 108 0.15 -0.54 -12.80
N HIS A 109 0.43 -1.20 -13.92
CA HIS A 109 1.77 -1.34 -14.47
C HIS A 109 2.12 -0.10 -15.30
N GLU A 110 3.17 0.63 -14.90
CA GLU A 110 3.50 1.92 -15.53
C GLU A 110 3.90 1.76 -17.00
N ARG A 111 4.60 0.70 -17.34
CA ARG A 111 5.20 0.50 -18.66
C ARG A 111 4.18 0.43 -19.80
N ASP A 112 3.07 -0.27 -19.58
CA ASP A 112 2.03 -0.53 -20.59
C ASP A 112 0.66 0.03 -20.20
N GLU A 113 0.60 0.77 -19.08
CA GLU A 113 -0.62 1.36 -18.51
C GLU A 113 -1.73 0.33 -18.23
N ARG A 114 -1.36 -0.94 -18.11
CA ARG A 114 -2.28 -2.03 -17.82
C ARG A 114 -2.76 -1.97 -16.39
N VAL A 115 -4.07 -2.06 -16.21
CA VAL A 115 -4.73 -2.15 -14.90
C VAL A 115 -5.40 -3.50 -14.76
N GLU A 116 -5.09 -4.21 -13.70
CA GLU A 116 -5.71 -5.49 -13.34
C GLU A 116 -5.98 -5.55 -11.84
N ILE A 117 -6.89 -6.41 -11.43
CA ILE A 117 -7.12 -6.75 -10.02
C ILE A 117 -6.51 -8.12 -9.81
N GLU A 118 -5.48 -8.18 -8.98
CA GLU A 118 -4.76 -9.41 -8.63
C GLU A 118 -5.36 -10.09 -7.39
N ASP A 119 -4.92 -11.34 -7.15
CA ASP A 119 -5.18 -12.13 -5.93
C ASP A 119 -6.64 -12.54 -5.72
N TRP A 120 -7.39 -12.73 -6.79
CA TRP A 120 -8.75 -13.26 -6.72
C TRP A 120 -8.85 -14.65 -6.08
N ASP A 121 -7.86 -15.50 -6.30
CA ASP A 121 -7.74 -16.84 -5.71
C ASP A 121 -7.54 -16.76 -4.18
N GLU A 122 -6.67 -15.88 -3.71
CA GLU A 122 -6.47 -15.61 -2.28
C GLU A 122 -7.73 -15.03 -1.62
N TYR A 123 -8.42 -14.14 -2.32
CA TYR A 123 -9.70 -13.59 -1.88
C TYR A 123 -10.78 -14.68 -1.72
N GLU A 124 -10.93 -15.56 -2.71
CA GLU A 124 -11.88 -16.67 -2.67
C GLU A 124 -11.53 -17.66 -1.57
N GLU A 125 -10.25 -17.97 -1.39
CA GLU A 125 -9.78 -18.82 -0.30
C GLU A 125 -10.08 -18.22 1.07
N ALA A 126 -9.77 -16.94 1.28
CA ALA A 126 -10.01 -16.24 2.54
C ALA A 126 -11.51 -16.21 2.91
N TYR A 127 -12.37 -15.93 1.93
CA TYR A 127 -13.81 -15.94 2.13
C TYR A 127 -14.33 -17.35 2.41
N GLY A 128 -13.89 -18.34 1.63
CA GLY A 128 -14.32 -19.74 1.76
C GLY A 128 -13.90 -20.37 3.10
N ASN A 129 -12.78 -19.97 3.66
CA ASN A 129 -12.29 -20.45 4.96
C ASN A 129 -12.82 -19.64 6.16
N GLY A 130 -13.65 -18.62 5.93
CA GLY A 130 -14.17 -17.78 7.01
C GLY A 130 -13.17 -16.83 7.64
N TRP A 131 -12.03 -16.57 6.99
CA TRP A 131 -11.03 -15.57 7.43
C TRP A 131 -11.47 -14.15 7.13
N MET A 132 -12.46 -14.01 6.26
CA MET A 132 -13.09 -12.77 5.86
C MET A 132 -14.60 -12.88 6.06
N THR A 133 -15.22 -11.89 6.69
CA THR A 133 -16.69 -11.86 6.83
C THR A 133 -17.34 -11.53 5.48
N THR A 134 -18.63 -11.77 5.34
CA THR A 134 -19.40 -11.37 4.15
C THR A 134 -19.33 -9.87 3.91
N ASP A 135 -19.38 -9.06 4.97
CA ASP A 135 -19.26 -7.59 4.87
C ASP A 135 -17.86 -7.17 4.41
N ASP A 136 -16.81 -7.78 4.95
CA ASP A 136 -15.42 -7.54 4.52
C ASP A 136 -15.23 -7.93 3.05
N ALA A 137 -15.79 -9.07 2.63
CA ALA A 137 -15.70 -9.54 1.24
C ALA A 137 -16.41 -8.60 0.26
N THR A 138 -17.58 -8.08 0.64
CA THR A 138 -18.32 -7.09 -0.14
C THR A 138 -17.56 -5.77 -0.23
N LEU A 139 -17.03 -5.31 0.89
CA LEU A 139 -16.18 -4.11 0.95
C LEU A 139 -14.96 -4.25 0.04
N ALA A 140 -14.25 -5.38 0.14
CA ALA A 140 -13.05 -5.67 -0.65
C ALA A 140 -13.35 -5.60 -2.16
N ARG A 141 -14.37 -6.30 -2.61
CA ARG A 141 -14.76 -6.34 -4.03
C ARG A 141 -15.16 -4.97 -4.55
N THR A 142 -16.06 -4.28 -3.85
CA THR A 142 -16.54 -2.95 -4.25
C THR A 142 -15.39 -1.94 -4.28
N THR A 143 -14.50 -1.98 -3.30
CA THR A 143 -13.34 -1.09 -3.23
C THR A 143 -12.35 -1.40 -4.35
N ALA A 144 -12.03 -2.68 -4.61
CA ALA A 144 -11.12 -3.08 -5.68
C ALA A 144 -11.61 -2.62 -7.06
N GLU A 145 -12.87 -2.83 -7.37
CA GLU A 145 -13.48 -2.40 -8.64
C GLU A 145 -13.41 -0.87 -8.80
N ARG A 146 -13.74 -0.13 -7.74
CA ARG A 146 -13.66 1.34 -7.72
C ARG A 146 -12.24 1.86 -7.87
N CYS A 147 -11.27 1.26 -7.19
CA CYS A 147 -9.86 1.61 -7.32
C CYS A 147 -9.34 1.32 -8.74
N ALA A 148 -9.68 0.18 -9.31
CA ALA A 148 -9.29 -0.16 -10.69
C ALA A 148 -9.82 0.87 -11.70
N GLU A 149 -11.04 1.36 -11.54
CA GLU A 149 -11.59 2.44 -12.37
C GLU A 149 -10.80 3.75 -12.21
N VAL A 150 -10.48 4.13 -10.97
CA VAL A 150 -9.65 5.32 -10.70
C VAL A 150 -8.28 5.20 -11.38
N LEU A 151 -7.64 4.05 -11.30
CA LEU A 151 -6.36 3.80 -11.97
C LEU A 151 -6.46 3.91 -13.49
N ARG A 152 -7.53 3.39 -14.09
CA ARG A 152 -7.76 3.48 -15.56
C ARG A 152 -8.00 4.89 -16.03
N HIS A 153 -8.73 5.71 -15.27
CA HIS A 153 -9.00 7.11 -15.62
C HIS A 153 -7.78 8.03 -15.43
N GLY A 154 -6.95 7.76 -14.42
CA GLY A 154 -5.71 8.48 -14.18
C GLY A 154 -5.87 9.95 -13.80
N ALA A 155 -7.06 10.39 -13.39
CA ALA A 155 -7.38 11.81 -13.15
C ALA A 155 -7.06 12.30 -11.73
N GLU A 156 -6.86 11.39 -10.78
CA GLU A 156 -6.62 11.74 -9.39
C GLU A 156 -5.21 12.33 -9.17
N PRO A 157 -5.08 13.52 -8.55
CA PRO A 157 -3.78 14.18 -8.36
C PRO A 157 -2.76 13.36 -7.56
N TRP A 158 -3.22 12.53 -6.62
CA TRP A 158 -2.34 11.69 -5.81
C TRP A 158 -1.60 10.62 -6.64
N LEU A 159 -2.13 10.21 -7.79
CA LEU A 159 -1.46 9.27 -8.70
C LEU A 159 -0.11 9.84 -9.19
N SER A 160 -0.14 11.03 -9.75
CA SER A 160 1.08 11.69 -10.23
C SER A 160 2.01 12.10 -9.09
N ARG A 161 1.46 12.48 -7.93
CA ARG A 161 2.25 12.83 -6.75
C ARG A 161 3.07 11.63 -6.26
N GLY A 162 2.48 10.45 -6.18
CA GLY A 162 3.19 9.24 -5.77
C GLY A 162 4.38 8.90 -6.69
N TRP A 163 4.18 8.97 -8.00
CA TRP A 163 5.27 8.80 -8.97
C TRP A 163 6.36 9.85 -8.83
N GLN A 164 5.99 11.11 -8.58
CA GLN A 164 6.96 12.18 -8.35
C GLN A 164 7.81 11.90 -7.10
N LEU A 165 7.17 11.52 -5.99
CA LEU A 165 7.86 11.19 -4.75
C LEU A 165 8.77 9.96 -4.90
N LEU A 166 8.35 8.95 -5.65
CA LEU A 166 9.15 7.77 -5.93
C LEU A 166 10.43 8.14 -6.72
N ARG A 167 10.32 8.99 -7.73
CA ARG A 167 11.49 9.47 -8.51
C ARG A 167 12.49 10.25 -7.67
N GLN A 168 12.03 10.96 -6.64
CA GLN A 168 12.91 11.69 -5.71
C GLN A 168 13.63 10.75 -4.72
N SER A 169 13.25 9.47 -4.67
CA SER A 169 13.83 8.45 -3.79
C SER A 169 15.04 7.73 -4.40
N ARG A 170 15.47 8.12 -5.60
CA ARG A 170 16.60 7.53 -6.33
C ARG A 170 17.88 8.26 -6.04
#